data_17e02a0a667fcb15069422611b899ec2
#
_entry.id   17e02a0a667fcb15069422611b899ec2
#
_cell.length_a   1.000
_cell.length_b   1.000
_cell.length_c   1.000
_cell.angle_alpha   90.00
_cell.angle_beta   90.00
_cell.angle_gamma   90.00
#
_symmetry.space_group_name_H-M   'P 1'
#
loop_
_entity.id
_entity.type
_entity.pdbx_description
1 polymer ?
#
loop_
_entity_poly.entity_id
_entity_poly.type
_entity_poly.pdbx_seq_one_letter_code
_entity_poly.pdbx_strand_id
1 'polypeptide(L)'
;MKKQNNYIRYFAYNVDEVELYAYINEAIFDLIELTNMSENDIYKKYNFSCNSSGEQKDRKVLYNMLLDIDKIDSNIVYNNFYLNYFKKEVDICPQMTH
;
A
#
# COMPACT_ATOMS: atom_id res chain seq x y z
N MET A 1 -10.78 -7.50 -11.28
CA MET A 1 -10.05 -7.56 -12.31
C MET A 1 -8.91 -6.60 -12.47
N LYS A 2 -8.60 -6.26 -13.68
CA LYS A 2 -7.42 -5.48 -13.96
C LYS A 2 -7.46 -4.08 -13.40
N LYS A 3 -8.64 -3.52 -13.29
CA LYS A 3 -8.78 -2.16 -12.79
C LYS A 3 -8.22 -2.01 -11.39
N GLN A 4 -8.46 -3.01 -10.56
CA GLN A 4 -8.01 -2.93 -9.19
C GLN A 4 -6.50 -2.90 -9.10
N ASN A 5 -5.83 -3.68 -9.95
CA ASN A 5 -4.38 -3.68 -9.96
C ASN A 5 -3.84 -2.35 -10.42
N ASN A 6 -4.52 -1.71 -11.37
CA ASN A 6 -4.09 -0.40 -11.83
C ASN A 6 -4.20 0.64 -10.73
N TYR A 7 -5.26 0.57 -9.95
CA TYR A 7 -5.43 1.49 -8.84
C TYR A 7 -4.36 1.28 -7.78
N ILE A 8 -4.06 0.04 -7.48
CA ILE A 8 -3.03 -0.26 -6.49
C ILE A 8 -1.69 0.28 -6.97
N ARG A 9 -1.39 0.09 -8.23
CA ARG A 9 -0.14 0.59 -8.76
C ARG A 9 -0.08 2.11 -8.68
N TYR A 10 -1.16 2.76 -9.09
CA TYR A 10 -1.21 4.21 -9.04
C TYR A 10 -0.99 4.69 -7.60
N PHE A 11 -1.70 4.08 -6.67
CA PHE A 11 -1.57 4.47 -5.28
C PHE A 11 -0.13 4.31 -4.79
N ALA A 12 0.47 3.15 -5.03
CA ALA A 12 1.79 2.86 -4.49
C ALA A 12 2.85 3.81 -5.05
N TYR A 13 2.70 4.21 -6.31
CA TYR A 13 3.73 5.02 -6.94
C TYR A 13 3.46 6.50 -6.87
N ASN A 14 2.32 6.90 -6.32
CA ASN A 14 1.98 8.32 -6.22
C ASN A 14 1.75 8.80 -4.80
N VAL A 15 1.77 7.90 -3.84
CA VAL A 15 1.61 8.32 -2.45
C VAL A 15 2.83 9.12 -2.02
N ASP A 16 2.60 10.10 -1.16
CA ASP A 16 3.66 10.96 -0.65
C ASP A 16 4.79 10.15 -0.04
N GLU A 17 6.01 10.62 -0.23
CA GLU A 17 7.15 9.92 0.37
C GLU A 17 7.00 9.82 1.89
N VAL A 18 6.51 10.88 2.50
CA VAL A 18 6.34 10.88 3.95
C VAL A 18 5.34 9.81 4.37
N GLU A 19 4.29 9.63 3.60
CA GLU A 19 3.26 8.66 3.93
C GLU A 19 3.58 7.26 3.44
N LEU A 20 4.54 7.14 2.55
CA LEU A 20 4.88 5.85 1.98
C LEU A 20 5.21 4.82 3.06
N TYR A 21 6.01 5.23 4.02
CA TYR A 21 6.46 4.28 5.04
C TYR A 21 5.38 3.98 6.06
N ALA A 22 4.49 4.91 6.28
CA ALA A 22 3.33 4.63 7.11
C ALA A 22 2.46 3.56 6.47
N TYR A 23 2.26 3.66 5.17
CA TYR A 23 1.47 2.65 4.47
C TYR A 23 2.19 1.31 4.39
N ILE A 24 3.50 1.32 4.24
CA ILE A 24 4.24 0.07 4.27
C ILE A 24 4.09 -0.60 5.63
N ASN A 25 4.19 0.15 6.71
CA ASN A 25 4.03 -0.42 8.04
C ASN A 25 2.61 -0.97 8.23
N GLU A 26 1.62 -0.26 7.73
CA GLU A 26 0.25 -0.74 7.84
C GLU A 26 0.06 -2.01 7.03
N ALA A 27 0.66 -2.07 5.85
CA ALA A 27 0.56 -3.28 5.02
C ALA A 27 1.25 -4.46 5.69
N ILE A 28 2.40 -4.23 6.31
CA ILE A 28 3.07 -5.28 7.04
C ILE A 28 2.17 -5.81 8.15
N PHE A 29 1.55 -4.92 8.88
CA PHE A 29 0.67 -5.30 9.97
C PHE A 29 -0.49 -6.15 9.47
N ASP A 30 -1.10 -5.72 8.37
CA ASP A 30 -2.21 -6.47 7.79
C ASP A 30 -1.75 -7.85 7.31
N LEU A 31 -0.57 -7.93 6.72
CA LEU A 31 -0.06 -9.22 6.26
C LEU A 31 0.22 -10.16 7.42
N ILE A 32 0.72 -9.63 8.51
CA ILE A 32 0.93 -10.47 9.70
C ILE A 32 -0.40 -11.08 10.14
N GLU A 33 -1.44 -10.27 10.17
CA GLU A 33 -2.73 -10.76 10.61
C GLU A 33 -3.35 -11.74 9.64
N LEU A 34 -3.18 -11.49 8.35
CA LEU A 34 -3.84 -12.30 7.34
C LEU A 34 -3.13 -13.61 7.07
N THR A 35 -1.81 -13.63 7.21
CA THR A 35 -1.04 -14.80 6.80
C THR A 35 -0.36 -15.52 7.95
N ASN A 36 -0.34 -14.94 9.13
CA ASN A 36 0.39 -15.46 10.27
C ASN A 36 1.89 -15.55 10.06
N MET A 37 2.41 -14.87 9.07
CA MET A 37 3.85 -14.79 8.88
C MET A 37 4.44 -13.87 9.93
N SER A 38 5.68 -14.13 10.31
CA SER A 38 6.37 -13.22 11.20
C SER A 38 6.79 -11.96 10.44
N GLU A 39 7.09 -10.93 11.17
CA GLU A 39 7.56 -9.69 10.57
C GLU A 39 8.82 -9.92 9.74
N ASN A 40 9.74 -10.71 10.27
CA ASN A 40 10.97 -11.02 9.55
C ASN A 40 10.70 -11.76 8.25
N ASP A 41 9.74 -12.66 8.27
CA ASP A 41 9.39 -13.40 7.05
C ASP A 41 8.83 -12.46 6.00
N ILE A 42 8.06 -11.48 6.42
CA ILE A 42 7.50 -10.52 5.50
C ILE A 42 8.59 -9.63 4.92
N TYR A 43 9.52 -9.17 5.75
CA TYR A 43 10.65 -8.39 5.26
C TYR A 43 11.42 -9.16 4.19
N LYS A 44 11.64 -10.45 4.43
CA LYS A 44 12.38 -11.26 3.46
C LYS A 44 11.60 -11.47 2.19
N LYS A 45 10.31 -11.74 2.34
CA LYS A 45 9.49 -12.03 1.16
C LYS A 45 9.47 -10.85 0.19
N TYR A 46 9.38 -9.66 0.71
CA TYR A 46 9.26 -8.47 -0.13
C TYR A 46 10.59 -7.75 -0.31
N ASN A 47 11.65 -8.32 0.25
CA ASN A 47 12.98 -7.72 0.15
C ASN A 47 12.98 -6.29 0.68
N PHE A 48 12.35 -6.11 1.82
CA PHE A 48 12.22 -4.80 2.44
C PHE A 48 13.19 -4.66 3.60
N SER A 49 13.79 -3.49 3.71
CA SER A 49 14.71 -3.19 4.79
C SER A 49 14.25 -1.91 5.47
N CYS A 50 14.29 -1.91 6.78
CA CYS A 50 13.95 -0.69 7.53
C CYS A 50 14.96 0.41 7.28
N ASN A 51 16.14 0.06 6.84
CA ASN A 51 17.14 1.06 6.48
C ASN A 51 16.91 1.41 5.04
N SER A 52 16.37 2.54 4.79
CA SER A 52 15.91 2.94 3.49
C SER A 52 16.82 2.46 2.35
N SER A 53 16.23 1.80 1.39
CA SER A 53 16.96 1.32 0.23
C SER A 53 16.66 2.12 -1.00
N GLY A 54 15.96 3.21 -0.86
CA GLY A 54 15.61 4.01 -2.01
C GLY A 54 14.10 4.04 -2.22
N GLU A 55 13.64 5.22 -2.54
CA GLU A 55 12.21 5.45 -2.60
C GLU A 55 11.52 4.58 -3.64
N GLN A 56 12.15 4.46 -4.83
CA GLN A 56 11.53 3.68 -5.88
C GLN A 56 11.42 2.21 -5.51
N LYS A 57 12.43 1.70 -4.87
CA LYS A 57 12.39 0.30 -4.43
C LYS A 57 11.30 0.11 -3.39
N ASP A 58 11.17 1.05 -2.48
CA ASP A 58 10.18 0.93 -1.42
C ASP A 58 8.77 1.07 -1.95
N ARG A 59 8.57 1.89 -2.98
CA ARG A 59 7.25 1.98 -3.60
C ARG A 59 6.87 0.65 -4.24
N LYS A 60 7.83 -0.02 -4.84
CA LYS A 60 7.56 -1.34 -5.41
C LYS A 60 7.24 -2.35 -4.32
N VAL A 61 7.90 -2.24 -3.17
CA VAL A 61 7.59 -3.11 -2.05
C VAL A 61 6.14 -2.91 -1.62
N LEU A 62 5.73 -1.66 -1.47
CA LEU A 62 4.34 -1.38 -1.10
C LEU A 62 3.38 -1.94 -2.15
N TYR A 63 3.68 -1.73 -3.40
CA TYR A 63 2.83 -2.24 -4.47
C TYR A 63 2.65 -3.75 -4.36
N ASN A 64 3.74 -4.47 -4.17
CA ASN A 64 3.67 -5.93 -4.09
C ASN A 64 2.92 -6.39 -2.85
N MET A 65 3.13 -5.71 -1.72
CA MET A 65 2.38 -6.03 -0.51
C MET A 65 0.89 -5.85 -0.70
N LEU A 66 0.51 -4.75 -1.33
CA LEU A 66 -0.91 -4.47 -1.53
C LEU A 66 -1.53 -5.45 -2.51
N LEU A 67 -0.78 -5.88 -3.52
CA LEU A 67 -1.30 -6.90 -4.42
C LEU A 67 -1.62 -8.18 -3.69
N ASP A 68 -0.73 -8.59 -2.79
CA ASP A 68 -0.95 -9.82 -2.06
C ASP A 68 -2.12 -9.67 -1.08
N ILE A 69 -2.21 -8.54 -0.41
CA ILE A 69 -3.34 -8.31 0.48
C ILE A 69 -4.64 -8.30 -0.31
N ASP A 70 -4.63 -7.69 -1.48
CA ASP A 70 -5.83 -7.61 -2.31
C ASP A 70 -6.31 -9.00 -2.71
N LYS A 71 -5.39 -9.91 -2.95
CA LYS A 71 -5.76 -11.28 -3.29
C LYS A 71 -6.45 -11.98 -2.13
N ILE A 72 -6.05 -11.66 -0.91
CA ILE A 72 -6.62 -12.29 0.26
C ILE A 72 -7.93 -11.61 0.66
N ASP A 73 -7.94 -10.30 0.69
CA ASP A 73 -9.13 -9.56 1.09
C ASP A 73 -9.08 -8.17 0.46
N SER A 74 -9.74 -8.04 -0.67
CA SER A 74 -9.71 -6.78 -1.41
C SER A 74 -10.35 -5.62 -0.66
N ASN A 75 -11.24 -5.90 0.28
CA ASN A 75 -11.86 -4.84 1.05
C ASN A 75 -10.86 -4.12 1.93
N ILE A 76 -9.87 -4.84 2.44
CA ILE A 76 -8.87 -4.21 3.29
C ILE A 76 -8.10 -3.17 2.49
N VAL A 77 -7.66 -3.54 1.30
CA VAL A 77 -6.89 -2.61 0.48
C VAL A 77 -7.75 -1.41 0.10
N TYR A 78 -8.96 -1.69 -0.35
CA TYR A 78 -9.83 -0.60 -0.77
C TYR A 78 -10.11 0.36 0.37
N ASN A 79 -10.43 -0.15 1.54
CA ASN A 79 -10.85 0.69 2.65
C ASN A 79 -9.67 1.37 3.36
N ASN A 80 -8.56 0.65 3.53
CA ASN A 80 -7.48 1.18 4.37
C ASN A 80 -6.49 2.01 3.59
N PHE A 81 -6.28 1.69 2.32
CA PHE A 81 -5.23 2.35 1.57
C PHE A 81 -5.80 3.22 0.48
N TYR A 82 -6.53 2.60 -0.44
CA TYR A 82 -6.94 3.30 -1.62
C TYR A 82 -8.03 4.32 -1.35
N LEU A 83 -9.04 3.94 -0.60
CA LEU A 83 -10.14 4.86 -0.31
C LEU A 83 -9.66 6.04 0.52
N ASN A 84 -8.82 5.78 1.52
CA ASN A 84 -8.31 6.87 2.35
C ASN A 84 -7.48 7.83 1.52
N TYR A 85 -6.68 7.31 0.63
CA TYR A 85 -5.86 8.16 -0.22
C TYR A 85 -6.74 9.03 -1.13
N PHE A 86 -7.71 8.42 -1.76
CA PHE A 86 -8.61 9.14 -2.63
C PHE A 86 -9.41 10.20 -1.89
N LYS A 87 -9.88 9.85 -0.72
CA LYS A 87 -10.65 10.78 0.06
C LYS A 87 -9.84 12.02 0.37
N LYS A 88 -8.59 11.82 0.69
CA LYS A 88 -7.69 12.91 0.97
C LYS A 88 -7.52 13.82 -0.24
N GLU A 89 -7.35 13.21 -1.40
CA GLU A 89 -7.19 13.96 -2.62
C GLU A 89 -8.42 14.80 -2.94
N VAL A 90 -9.59 14.22 -2.76
CA VAL A 90 -10.83 14.93 -3.03
C VAL A 90 -10.98 16.11 -2.09
N ASP A 91 -10.63 15.94 -0.83
CA ASP A 91 -10.73 17.03 0.13
C ASP A 91 -9.83 18.19 -0.23
N ILE A 92 -8.69 17.89 -0.82
CA ILE A 92 -7.75 18.92 -1.21
C ILE A 92 -8.24 19.69 -2.42
N CYS A 93 -8.98 19.04 -3.29
CA CYS A 93 -9.47 19.67 -4.52
C CYS A 93 -10.98 19.63 -4.57
N PRO A 94 -11.64 20.47 -3.78
CA PRO A 94 -13.10 20.41 -3.70
C PRO A 94 -13.79 20.75 -5.01
N GLN A 95 -13.20 21.54 -5.86
CA GLN A 95 -13.86 21.90 -7.11
C GLN A 95 -13.97 20.71 -8.05
N MET A 96 -13.32 19.63 -7.75
CA MET A 96 -13.44 18.45 -8.58
C MET A 96 -14.65 17.62 -8.24
N THR A 97 -15.40 18.02 -7.25
CA THR A 97 -16.46 17.17 -6.77
C THR A 97 -17.74 17.30 -7.51
N HIS A 98 -17.78 17.96 -8.58
CA HIS A 98 -19.04 17.94 -9.27
C HIS A 98 -18.89 18.07 -10.72
#